data_f13d062f20d5dab7b9ffe86ee5fd7434
#
_entry.id   f13d062f20d5dab7b9ffe86ee5fd7434
#
_cell.length_a   1.000
_cell.length_b   1.000
_cell.length_c   1.000
_cell.angle_alpha   90.00
_cell.angle_beta   90.00
_cell.angle_gamma   90.00
#
_symmetry.space_group_name_H-M   'P 1'
#
loop_
_entity.id
_entity.type
_entity.pdbx_description
1 polymer ?
#
loop_
_entity_poly.entity_id
_entity_poly.type
_entity_poly.pdbx_seq_one_letter_code
_entity_poly.pdbx_strand_id
1 'polypeptide(L)'
;MADIKTKDGEMNTYIFHPERNGPHPIVIFYMDAPGVREELCNMCRRIASAGYYVMLPNMFYRRTRAFDFEPRRAHDPAYAGRLQEMWLNVRSLSPDLVAEDTRAMLALASEDPAAGKGKIGVVGHCMSGRYAFAMAGRFPDRVGAAARFYGARYIAPEEKDSPHLAAKQIKGEMYFGFAQFDEYASDAMIEELRVFLKENNVKAEIEMYPQAHHGFAFPGRAAHHVASAERHWERLFDMWRRNL
;
A
#
# COMPACT_ATOMS: atom_id res chain seq x y z
N MET A 1 -17.14 5.11 6.59
CA MET A 1 -16.25 4.28 7.44
C MET A 1 -17.02 3.08 7.91
N ALA A 2 -16.44 1.89 7.84
CA ALA A 2 -17.02 0.64 8.29
C ALA A 2 -16.10 -0.03 9.31
N ASP A 3 -16.66 -0.69 10.30
CA ASP A 3 -15.95 -1.55 11.23
C ASP A 3 -16.05 -3.00 10.73
N ILE A 4 -14.94 -3.55 10.27
CA ILE A 4 -14.87 -4.87 9.68
C ILE A 4 -14.50 -5.88 10.75
N LYS A 5 -15.35 -6.87 10.99
CA LYS A 5 -15.04 -7.98 11.88
C LYS A 5 -13.91 -8.82 11.32
N THR A 6 -12.88 -9.03 12.13
CA THR A 6 -11.77 -9.95 11.87
C THR A 6 -11.66 -10.93 13.04
N LYS A 7 -10.81 -11.94 12.94
CA LYS A 7 -10.54 -12.85 14.06
C LYS A 7 -9.88 -12.17 15.27
N ASP A 8 -9.25 -11.00 15.03
CA ASP A 8 -8.43 -10.29 16.02
C ASP A 8 -9.10 -9.00 16.54
N GLY A 9 -10.34 -8.73 16.13
CA GLY A 9 -11.10 -7.56 16.56
C GLY A 9 -11.82 -6.85 15.41
N GLU A 10 -12.14 -5.58 15.61
CA GLU A 10 -12.84 -4.74 14.64
C GLU A 10 -11.86 -3.78 13.96
N MET A 11 -11.68 -3.96 12.66
CA MET A 11 -10.80 -3.13 11.82
C MET A 11 -11.60 -1.96 11.24
N ASN A 12 -11.40 -0.76 11.75
CA ASN A 12 -11.99 0.44 11.18
C ASN A 12 -11.34 0.74 9.82
N THR A 13 -12.20 0.77 8.80
CA THR A 13 -11.80 0.94 7.40
C THR A 13 -12.58 2.10 6.77
N TYR A 14 -11.86 3.03 6.16
CA TYR A 14 -12.50 4.09 5.39
C TYR A 14 -12.78 3.62 3.98
N ILE A 15 -13.99 3.92 3.48
CA ILE A 15 -14.45 3.52 2.15
C ILE A 15 -14.82 4.78 1.38
N PHE A 16 -14.31 4.88 0.15
CA PHE A 16 -14.56 6.00 -0.76
C PHE A 16 -14.93 5.46 -2.13
N HIS A 17 -16.03 5.89 -2.70
CA HIS A 17 -16.44 5.55 -4.07
C HIS A 17 -17.37 6.63 -4.63
N PRO A 18 -17.52 6.76 -5.96
CA PRO A 18 -18.56 7.61 -6.54
C PRO A 18 -19.95 7.06 -6.20
N GLU A 19 -20.92 7.95 -6.05
CA GLU A 19 -22.33 7.57 -5.76
C GLU A 19 -23.04 6.95 -6.97
N ARG A 20 -22.54 7.24 -8.19
CA ARG A 20 -23.20 6.86 -9.46
C ARG A 20 -22.26 6.05 -10.33
N ASN A 21 -22.87 5.35 -11.31
CA ASN A 21 -22.13 4.60 -12.34
C ASN A 21 -21.31 3.40 -11.79
N GLY A 22 -21.74 2.83 -10.64
CA GLY A 22 -21.18 1.58 -10.14
C GLY A 22 -21.70 0.34 -10.89
N PRO A 23 -21.19 -0.85 -10.53
CA PRO A 23 -20.16 -1.07 -9.51
C PRO A 23 -18.76 -0.64 -9.98
N HIS A 24 -17.91 -0.22 -9.03
CA HIS A 24 -16.59 0.33 -9.27
C HIS A 24 -15.50 -0.69 -8.97
N PRO A 25 -14.41 -0.77 -9.77
CA PRO A 25 -13.25 -1.61 -9.47
C PRO A 25 -12.66 -1.28 -8.10
N ILE A 26 -12.34 -2.32 -7.32
CA ILE A 26 -11.82 -2.15 -5.96
C ILE A 26 -10.34 -1.81 -6.00
N VAL A 27 -9.94 -0.82 -5.20
CA VAL A 27 -8.54 -0.51 -4.87
C VAL A 27 -8.37 -0.55 -3.35
N ILE A 28 -7.44 -1.36 -2.85
CA ILE A 28 -7.04 -1.33 -1.44
C ILE A 28 -5.81 -0.45 -1.32
N PHE A 29 -5.94 0.63 -0.57
CA PHE A 29 -4.86 1.57 -0.26
C PHE A 29 -4.33 1.26 1.14
N TYR A 30 -3.22 0.54 1.24
CA TYR A 30 -2.58 0.26 2.52
C TYR A 30 -1.88 1.50 3.05
N MET A 31 -2.18 1.89 4.29
CA MET A 31 -1.61 3.07 4.93
C MET A 31 -0.10 2.94 5.14
N ASP A 32 0.60 4.06 5.22
CA ASP A 32 2.01 4.12 5.60
C ASP A 32 2.21 4.14 7.13
N ALA A 33 3.46 4.16 7.60
CA ALA A 33 3.79 4.06 9.02
C ALA A 33 3.17 5.15 9.93
N PRO A 34 2.98 6.40 9.49
CA PRO A 34 2.26 7.41 10.27
C PRO A 34 0.80 7.11 10.60
N GLY A 35 0.20 6.09 9.96
CA GLY A 35 -1.18 5.73 10.20
C GLY A 35 -2.20 6.47 9.33
N VAL A 36 -3.48 6.15 9.54
CA VAL A 36 -4.58 6.78 8.80
C VAL A 36 -4.73 8.22 9.25
N ARG A 37 -4.71 9.12 8.29
CA ARG A 37 -4.84 10.57 8.48
C ARG A 37 -5.53 11.21 7.28
N GLU A 38 -5.93 12.48 7.42
CA GLU A 38 -6.68 13.19 6.38
C GLU A 38 -5.94 13.24 5.03
N GLU A 39 -4.61 13.31 5.04
CA GLU A 39 -3.81 13.24 3.82
C GLU A 39 -4.06 11.95 3.02
N LEU A 40 -4.08 10.78 3.69
CA LEU A 40 -4.41 9.51 3.03
C LEU A 40 -5.87 9.46 2.57
N CYS A 41 -6.79 10.04 3.37
CA CYS A 41 -8.19 10.15 2.96
C CYS A 41 -8.33 11.00 1.68
N ASN A 42 -7.57 12.09 1.55
CA ASN A 42 -7.56 12.92 0.34
C ASN A 42 -7.00 12.17 -0.88
N MET A 43 -5.94 11.39 -0.70
CA MET A 43 -5.43 10.51 -1.76
C MET A 43 -6.49 9.47 -2.18
N CYS A 44 -7.16 8.85 -1.23
CA CYS A 44 -8.25 7.90 -1.52
C CYS A 44 -9.44 8.57 -2.22
N ARG A 45 -9.80 9.82 -1.85
CA ARG A 45 -10.83 10.58 -2.56
C ARG A 45 -10.42 10.88 -4.01
N ARG A 46 -9.14 11.22 -4.27
CA ARG A 46 -8.61 11.39 -5.63
C ARG A 46 -8.76 10.10 -6.45
N ILE A 47 -8.47 8.95 -5.87
CA ILE A 47 -8.65 7.65 -6.53
C ILE A 47 -10.14 7.39 -6.77
N ALA A 48 -10.99 7.60 -5.77
CA ALA A 48 -12.43 7.40 -5.90
C ALA A 48 -13.03 8.31 -6.98
N SER A 49 -12.60 9.58 -7.07
CA SER A 49 -13.08 10.50 -8.12
C SER A 49 -12.74 10.06 -9.54
N ALA A 50 -11.76 9.16 -9.70
CA ALA A 50 -11.41 8.54 -10.97
C ALA A 50 -12.22 7.24 -11.27
N GLY A 51 -13.22 6.89 -10.43
CA GLY A 51 -14.14 5.79 -10.69
C GLY A 51 -13.82 4.49 -9.95
N TYR A 52 -13.09 4.53 -8.84
CA TYR A 52 -12.73 3.34 -8.07
C TYR A 52 -13.46 3.27 -6.72
N TYR A 53 -13.68 2.04 -6.25
CA TYR A 53 -14.09 1.74 -4.88
C TYR A 53 -12.85 1.55 -4.03
N VAL A 54 -12.55 2.50 -3.15
CA VAL A 54 -11.27 2.55 -2.42
C VAL A 54 -11.49 2.16 -0.96
N MET A 55 -10.69 1.23 -0.47
CA MET A 55 -10.66 0.82 0.94
C MET A 55 -9.32 1.21 1.57
N LEU A 56 -9.37 2.00 2.64
CA LEU A 56 -8.23 2.42 3.45
C LEU A 56 -8.36 1.85 4.87
N PRO A 57 -7.76 0.70 5.16
CA PRO A 57 -7.84 0.09 6.48
C PRO A 57 -6.91 0.76 7.50
N ASN A 58 -7.35 0.84 8.74
CA ASN A 58 -6.42 1.03 9.85
C ASN A 58 -5.69 -0.30 10.11
N MET A 59 -4.50 -0.46 9.58
CA MET A 59 -3.72 -1.69 9.76
C MET A 59 -3.25 -1.91 11.21
N PHE A 60 -3.29 -0.87 12.05
CA PHE A 60 -2.89 -0.95 13.46
C PHE A 60 -4.04 -1.30 14.42
N TYR A 61 -5.23 -1.64 13.92
CA TYR A 61 -6.44 -1.83 14.73
C TYR A 61 -6.27 -2.84 15.88
N ARG A 62 -5.38 -3.84 15.73
CA ARG A 62 -5.05 -4.80 16.80
C ARG A 62 -4.40 -4.16 18.03
N ARG A 63 -3.83 -2.97 17.87
CA ARG A 63 -3.14 -2.22 18.93
C ARG A 63 -3.86 -0.93 19.27
N THR A 64 -4.39 -0.23 18.27
CA THR A 64 -5.03 1.07 18.47
C THR A 64 -6.05 1.35 17.37
N ARG A 65 -7.22 1.84 17.79
CA ARG A 65 -8.28 2.24 16.86
C ARG A 65 -7.95 3.54 16.10
N ALA A 66 -7.13 4.38 16.69
CA ALA A 66 -6.68 5.63 16.07
C ALA A 66 -5.22 5.88 16.45
N PHE A 67 -4.40 6.04 15.44
CA PHE A 67 -3.01 6.43 15.58
C PHE A 67 -2.70 7.46 14.51
N ASP A 68 -2.18 8.58 14.94
CA ASP A 68 -1.66 9.62 14.08
C ASP A 68 -0.22 9.95 14.48
N PHE A 69 0.61 10.15 13.49
CA PHE A 69 1.99 10.57 13.65
C PHE A 69 2.26 11.69 12.66
N GLU A 70 2.80 12.80 13.14
CA GLU A 70 3.19 13.91 12.28
C GLU A 70 4.66 13.77 11.83
N PRO A 71 4.92 13.40 10.57
CA PRO A 71 6.29 13.12 10.09
C PRO A 71 7.26 14.31 10.26
N ARG A 72 6.77 15.55 10.18
CA ARG A 72 7.59 16.74 10.35
C ARG A 72 8.18 16.88 11.76
N ARG A 73 7.56 16.21 12.74
CA ARG A 73 8.01 16.20 14.14
C ARG A 73 8.86 15.00 14.51
N ALA A 74 9.25 14.16 13.55
CA ALA A 74 10.03 12.95 13.81
C ALA A 74 11.36 13.20 14.53
N HIS A 75 11.94 14.40 14.37
CA HIS A 75 13.18 14.82 15.02
C HIS A 75 12.98 15.65 16.29
N ASP A 76 11.74 15.89 16.70
CA ASP A 76 11.41 16.62 17.93
C ASP A 76 11.58 15.70 19.14
N PRO A 77 12.49 16.00 20.09
CA PRO A 77 12.70 15.16 21.28
C PRO A 77 11.40 14.99 22.12
N ALA A 78 10.54 16.00 22.17
CA ALA A 78 9.24 15.94 22.85
C ALA A 78 8.28 14.96 22.15
N TYR A 79 8.55 14.57 20.92
CA TYR A 79 7.75 13.63 20.12
C TYR A 79 8.34 12.20 20.06
N ALA A 80 9.46 11.96 20.74
CA ALA A 80 10.17 10.68 20.70
C ALA A 80 9.29 9.48 21.15
N GLY A 81 8.45 9.66 22.15
CA GLY A 81 7.51 8.63 22.60
C GLY A 81 6.51 8.22 21.50
N ARG A 82 6.03 9.19 20.71
CA ARG A 82 5.11 8.95 19.60
C ARG A 82 5.82 8.21 18.45
N LEU A 83 7.08 8.55 18.19
CA LEU A 83 7.91 7.84 17.22
C LEU A 83 8.15 6.38 17.64
N GLN A 84 8.42 6.14 18.92
CA GLN A 84 8.55 4.78 19.46
C GLN A 84 7.26 3.98 19.29
N GLU A 85 6.10 4.59 19.61
CA GLU A 85 4.78 3.97 19.45
C GLU A 85 4.52 3.61 17.97
N MET A 86 4.85 4.50 17.04
CA MET A 86 4.78 4.23 15.60
C MET A 86 5.55 2.96 15.23
N TRP A 87 6.80 2.83 15.68
CA TRP A 87 7.61 1.65 15.38
C TRP A 87 7.08 0.38 16.05
N LEU A 88 6.49 0.47 17.23
CA LEU A 88 5.80 -0.67 17.86
C LEU A 88 4.59 -1.12 17.04
N ASN A 89 3.82 -0.18 16.50
CA ASN A 89 2.71 -0.48 15.63
C ASN A 89 3.18 -1.12 14.32
N VAL A 90 4.22 -0.58 13.68
CA VAL A 90 4.80 -1.15 12.45
C VAL A 90 5.30 -2.59 12.67
N ARG A 91 5.98 -2.86 13.78
CA ARG A 91 6.51 -4.21 14.10
C ARG A 91 5.43 -5.23 14.46
N SER A 92 4.20 -4.77 14.77
CA SER A 92 3.07 -5.67 15.03
C SER A 92 2.44 -6.24 13.77
N LEU A 93 2.82 -5.75 12.59
CA LEU A 93 2.30 -6.20 11.31
C LEU A 93 3.14 -7.32 10.71
N SER A 94 2.48 -8.20 9.98
CA SER A 94 3.12 -9.20 9.13
C SER A 94 2.33 -9.41 7.85
N PRO A 95 2.93 -9.94 6.78
CA PRO A 95 2.20 -10.31 5.57
C PRO A 95 1.02 -11.25 5.82
N ASP A 96 1.14 -12.18 6.78
CA ASP A 96 0.05 -13.10 7.13
C ASP A 96 -1.15 -12.36 7.74
N LEU A 97 -0.91 -11.46 8.69
CA LEU A 97 -1.98 -10.67 9.30
C LEU A 97 -2.66 -9.76 8.27
N VAL A 98 -1.88 -9.11 7.39
CA VAL A 98 -2.44 -8.27 6.32
C VAL A 98 -3.25 -9.08 5.31
N ALA A 99 -2.88 -10.34 5.06
CA ALA A 99 -3.68 -11.21 4.21
C ALA A 99 -5.04 -11.58 4.83
N GLU A 100 -5.08 -11.83 6.15
CA GLU A 100 -6.34 -12.03 6.87
C GLU A 100 -7.23 -10.78 6.80
N ASP A 101 -6.65 -9.61 7.02
CA ASP A 101 -7.35 -8.33 6.93
C ASP A 101 -7.89 -8.09 5.52
N THR A 102 -7.09 -8.42 4.51
CA THR A 102 -7.50 -8.31 3.09
C THR A 102 -8.67 -9.23 2.76
N ARG A 103 -8.69 -10.46 3.27
CA ARG A 103 -9.87 -11.36 3.12
C ARG A 103 -11.12 -10.76 3.72
N ALA A 104 -11.02 -10.20 4.93
CA ALA A 104 -12.16 -9.58 5.60
C ALA A 104 -12.67 -8.36 4.82
N MET A 105 -11.78 -7.51 4.29
CA MET A 105 -12.14 -6.39 3.42
C MET A 105 -12.87 -6.85 2.15
N LEU A 106 -12.34 -7.88 1.47
CA LEU A 106 -12.96 -8.40 0.25
C LEU A 106 -14.30 -9.08 0.52
N ALA A 107 -14.47 -9.71 1.69
CA ALA A 107 -15.76 -10.27 2.11
C ALA A 107 -16.80 -9.15 2.31
N LEU A 108 -16.46 -8.05 3.02
CA LEU A 108 -17.34 -6.89 3.14
C LEU A 108 -17.70 -6.31 1.75
N ALA A 109 -16.68 -6.08 0.90
CA ALA A 109 -16.91 -5.52 -0.43
C ALA A 109 -17.76 -6.43 -1.33
N SER A 110 -17.78 -7.73 -1.07
CA SER A 110 -18.64 -8.67 -1.84
C SER A 110 -20.13 -8.44 -1.62
N GLU A 111 -20.51 -7.88 -0.49
CA GLU A 111 -21.89 -7.55 -0.13
C GLU A 111 -22.29 -6.12 -0.53
N ASP A 112 -21.32 -5.28 -0.87
CA ASP A 112 -21.58 -3.88 -1.26
C ASP A 112 -21.90 -3.78 -2.76
N PRO A 113 -23.10 -3.30 -3.16
CA PRO A 113 -23.45 -3.14 -4.57
C PRO A 113 -22.58 -2.12 -5.33
N ALA A 114 -21.93 -1.20 -4.63
CA ALA A 114 -21.01 -0.23 -5.24
C ALA A 114 -19.64 -0.84 -5.59
N ALA A 115 -19.31 -2.01 -5.03
CA ALA A 115 -18.02 -2.67 -5.24
C ALA A 115 -18.05 -3.67 -6.40
N GLY A 116 -17.08 -3.54 -7.32
CA GLY A 116 -16.90 -4.44 -8.46
C GLY A 116 -16.47 -5.85 -8.04
N LYS A 117 -16.88 -6.85 -8.80
CA LYS A 117 -16.57 -8.27 -8.54
C LYS A 117 -15.32 -8.76 -9.30
N GLY A 118 -14.73 -7.93 -10.14
CA GLY A 118 -13.57 -8.25 -10.99
C GLY A 118 -12.24 -8.29 -10.24
N LYS A 119 -11.17 -8.07 -10.99
CA LYS A 119 -9.83 -7.87 -10.44
C LYS A 119 -9.79 -6.62 -9.56
N ILE A 120 -8.85 -6.61 -8.63
CA ILE A 120 -8.65 -5.48 -7.72
C ILE A 120 -7.25 -4.89 -7.91
N GLY A 121 -7.11 -3.61 -7.59
CA GLY A 121 -5.82 -2.94 -7.41
C GLY A 121 -5.40 -2.95 -5.94
N VAL A 122 -4.11 -3.03 -5.69
CA VAL A 122 -3.55 -2.77 -4.37
C VAL A 122 -2.41 -1.76 -4.48
N VAL A 123 -2.31 -0.85 -3.52
CA VAL A 123 -1.21 0.12 -3.47
C VAL A 123 -0.69 0.27 -2.06
N GLY A 124 0.62 0.39 -1.94
CA GLY A 124 1.30 0.62 -0.67
C GLY A 124 2.46 1.60 -0.82
N HIS A 125 2.67 2.39 0.21
CA HIS A 125 3.73 3.38 0.30
C HIS A 125 4.59 3.11 1.54
N CYS A 126 5.91 3.35 1.46
CA CYS A 126 6.78 3.19 2.60
C CYS A 126 6.65 1.78 3.21
N MET A 127 6.28 1.68 4.48
CA MET A 127 6.01 0.46 5.22
C MET A 127 5.12 -0.53 4.45
N SER A 128 4.04 -0.03 3.83
CA SER A 128 3.03 -0.90 3.23
C SER A 128 3.37 -1.36 1.80
N GLY A 129 4.43 -0.86 1.21
CA GLY A 129 4.88 -1.33 -0.10
C GLY A 129 5.15 -2.84 -0.14
N ARG A 130 5.72 -3.41 0.93
CA ARG A 130 5.94 -4.85 1.06
C ARG A 130 4.65 -5.65 1.15
N TYR A 131 3.60 -5.09 1.77
CA TYR A 131 2.30 -5.76 1.88
C TYR A 131 1.57 -5.77 0.54
N ALA A 132 1.61 -4.68 -0.24
CA ALA A 132 1.07 -4.67 -1.59
C ALA A 132 1.73 -5.76 -2.48
N PHE A 133 3.04 -5.96 -2.36
CA PHE A 133 3.75 -7.04 -3.04
C PHE A 133 3.29 -8.42 -2.56
N ALA A 134 3.24 -8.64 -1.25
CA ALA A 134 2.80 -9.92 -0.69
C ALA A 134 1.37 -10.28 -1.13
N MET A 135 0.45 -9.29 -1.12
CA MET A 135 -0.95 -9.54 -1.49
C MET A 135 -1.12 -9.90 -2.96
N ALA A 136 -0.28 -9.38 -3.87
CA ALA A 136 -0.29 -9.79 -5.27
C ALA A 136 -0.05 -11.31 -5.44
N GLY A 137 0.85 -11.89 -4.66
CA GLY A 137 1.11 -13.33 -4.68
C GLY A 137 0.12 -14.17 -3.89
N ARG A 138 -0.44 -13.64 -2.80
CA ARG A 138 -1.39 -14.35 -1.93
C ARG A 138 -2.83 -14.34 -2.46
N PHE A 139 -3.15 -13.39 -3.34
CA PHE A 139 -4.46 -13.27 -4.00
C PHE A 139 -4.30 -13.20 -5.53
N PRO A 140 -3.61 -14.19 -6.17
CA PRO A 140 -3.24 -14.09 -7.58
C PRO A 140 -4.44 -14.04 -8.52
N ASP A 141 -5.58 -14.62 -8.10
CA ASP A 141 -6.80 -14.61 -8.89
C ASP A 141 -7.61 -13.33 -8.73
N ARG A 142 -7.32 -12.52 -7.71
CA ARG A 142 -8.02 -11.29 -7.42
C ARG A 142 -7.18 -10.05 -7.74
N VAL A 143 -5.91 -10.01 -7.40
CA VAL A 143 -5.05 -8.84 -7.63
C VAL A 143 -4.63 -8.81 -9.10
N GLY A 144 -5.20 -7.88 -9.86
CA GLY A 144 -4.84 -7.59 -11.25
C GLY A 144 -3.66 -6.64 -11.37
N ALA A 145 -3.50 -5.74 -10.39
CA ALA A 145 -2.45 -4.73 -10.39
C ALA A 145 -2.00 -4.39 -8.96
N ALA A 146 -0.69 -4.35 -8.73
CA ALA A 146 -0.13 -3.98 -7.43
C ALA A 146 1.00 -2.95 -7.61
N ALA A 147 0.82 -1.77 -7.00
CA ALA A 147 1.82 -0.71 -7.02
C ALA A 147 2.41 -0.48 -5.64
N ARG A 148 3.68 -0.09 -5.63
CA ARG A 148 4.34 0.29 -4.40
C ARG A 148 5.43 1.32 -4.64
N PHE A 149 5.52 2.25 -3.70
CA PHE A 149 6.40 3.40 -3.80
C PHE A 149 7.30 3.51 -2.58
N TYR A 150 8.58 3.79 -2.82
CA TYR A 150 9.62 3.97 -1.80
C TYR A 150 9.51 3.00 -0.61
N GLY A 151 9.26 1.74 -0.89
CA GLY A 151 9.23 0.67 0.11
C GLY A 151 10.53 -0.12 0.15
N ALA A 152 10.67 -0.95 1.18
CA ALA A 152 11.82 -1.81 1.42
C ALA A 152 11.41 -3.20 1.90
N ARG A 153 12.40 -4.09 2.17
CA ARG A 153 12.21 -5.43 2.73
C ARG A 153 11.27 -6.30 1.89
N TYR A 154 11.47 -6.31 0.59
CA TYR A 154 10.70 -7.14 -0.34
C TYR A 154 11.19 -8.58 -0.36
N ILE A 155 12.50 -8.73 -0.22
CA ILE A 155 13.20 -9.98 -0.03
C ILE A 155 13.81 -9.92 1.38
N ALA A 156 13.29 -10.70 2.29
CA ALA A 156 13.70 -10.79 3.69
C ALA A 156 13.74 -12.27 4.10
N PRO A 157 14.81 -13.00 3.73
CA PRO A 157 14.88 -14.45 3.90
C PRO A 157 14.76 -14.91 5.36
N GLU A 158 15.08 -14.02 6.31
CA GLU A 158 14.95 -14.26 7.74
C GLU A 158 13.50 -14.25 8.23
N GLU A 159 12.56 -13.74 7.42
CA GLU A 159 11.14 -13.70 7.75
C GLU A 159 10.41 -14.88 7.11
N LYS A 160 9.77 -15.72 7.91
CA LYS A 160 9.04 -16.91 7.44
C LYS A 160 7.86 -16.62 6.51
N ASP A 161 7.33 -15.40 6.53
CA ASP A 161 6.22 -14.90 5.71
C ASP A 161 6.64 -13.76 4.78
N SER A 162 7.93 -13.67 4.45
CA SER A 162 8.47 -12.63 3.57
C SER A 162 7.70 -12.49 2.26
N PRO A 163 7.49 -11.25 1.78
CA PRO A 163 6.71 -10.98 0.58
C PRO A 163 7.12 -11.80 -0.65
N HIS A 164 8.41 -12.01 -0.86
CA HIS A 164 8.95 -12.71 -2.04
C HIS A 164 8.54 -14.19 -2.12
N LEU A 165 8.17 -14.82 -0.99
CA LEU A 165 7.84 -16.25 -0.97
C LEU A 165 6.61 -16.60 -1.82
N ALA A 166 5.69 -15.62 -1.99
CA ALA A 166 4.50 -15.79 -2.82
C ALA A 166 4.66 -15.23 -4.25
N ALA A 167 5.85 -14.75 -4.63
CA ALA A 167 6.04 -14.07 -5.91
C ALA A 167 5.74 -14.94 -7.13
N LYS A 168 6.04 -16.24 -7.06
CA LYS A 168 5.76 -17.21 -8.16
C LYS A 168 4.26 -17.35 -8.49
N GLN A 169 3.38 -17.01 -7.57
CA GLN A 169 1.94 -17.05 -7.78
C GLN A 169 1.40 -15.77 -8.42
N ILE A 170 2.18 -14.68 -8.50
CA ILE A 170 1.72 -13.40 -9.04
C ILE A 170 1.30 -13.56 -10.50
N LYS A 171 0.04 -13.18 -10.79
CA LYS A 171 -0.53 -13.18 -12.14
C LYS A 171 -0.76 -11.75 -12.66
N GLY A 172 -0.90 -10.79 -11.75
CA GLY A 172 -1.14 -9.39 -12.05
C GLY A 172 0.13 -8.61 -12.41
N GLU A 173 -0.07 -7.38 -12.85
CA GLU A 173 1.01 -6.45 -13.16
C GLU A 173 1.53 -5.80 -11.86
N MET A 174 2.86 -5.71 -11.74
CA MET A 174 3.54 -5.10 -10.61
C MET A 174 4.22 -3.79 -11.02
N TYR A 175 4.11 -2.77 -10.20
CA TYR A 175 4.86 -1.53 -10.35
C TYR A 175 5.67 -1.21 -9.10
N PHE A 176 6.94 -0.84 -9.30
CA PHE A 176 7.90 -0.54 -8.24
C PHE A 176 8.53 0.83 -8.46
N GLY A 177 8.04 1.85 -7.75
CA GLY A 177 8.59 3.20 -7.77
C GLY A 177 9.59 3.43 -6.63
N PHE A 178 10.84 3.73 -6.97
CA PHE A 178 11.88 4.04 -5.99
C PHE A 178 12.27 5.51 -6.05
N ALA A 179 12.49 6.13 -4.91
CA ALA A 179 13.06 7.46 -4.84
C ALA A 179 14.59 7.38 -5.00
N GLN A 180 15.17 8.34 -5.74
CA GLN A 180 16.62 8.37 -5.95
C GLN A 180 17.41 8.49 -4.65
N PHE A 181 16.88 9.25 -3.69
CA PHE A 181 17.50 9.48 -2.38
C PHE A 181 16.65 8.82 -1.30
N ASP A 182 16.86 7.51 -1.09
CA ASP A 182 16.08 6.71 -0.13
C ASP A 182 17.04 5.87 0.73
N GLU A 183 17.13 6.19 2.02
CA GLU A 183 17.95 5.46 2.99
C GLU A 183 17.48 4.02 3.23
N TYR A 184 16.23 3.70 2.89
CA TYR A 184 15.63 2.37 3.08
C TYR A 184 15.79 1.45 1.86
N ALA A 185 16.21 1.98 0.71
CA ALA A 185 16.27 1.24 -0.55
C ALA A 185 17.59 1.51 -1.28
N SER A 186 18.60 0.67 -1.02
CA SER A 186 19.87 0.75 -1.73
C SER A 186 19.77 0.25 -3.18
N ASP A 187 20.68 0.71 -4.04
CA ASP A 187 20.79 0.23 -5.43
C ASP A 187 20.99 -1.30 -5.47
N ALA A 188 21.75 -1.85 -4.54
CA ALA A 188 21.96 -3.30 -4.43
C ALA A 188 20.64 -4.06 -4.17
N MET A 189 19.81 -3.57 -3.27
CA MET A 189 18.49 -4.15 -2.99
C MET A 189 17.56 -4.05 -4.22
N ILE A 190 17.62 -2.94 -4.95
CA ILE A 190 16.80 -2.74 -6.16
C ILE A 190 17.24 -3.71 -7.25
N GLU A 191 18.54 -3.93 -7.42
CA GLU A 191 19.07 -4.87 -8.40
C GLU A 191 18.75 -6.33 -8.02
N GLU A 192 18.91 -6.70 -6.74
CA GLU A 192 18.47 -8.01 -6.24
C GLU A 192 16.99 -8.27 -6.54
N LEU A 193 16.14 -7.28 -6.29
CA LEU A 193 14.72 -7.37 -6.62
C LEU A 193 14.48 -7.52 -8.12
N ARG A 194 15.22 -6.79 -8.96
CA ARG A 194 15.11 -6.88 -10.43
C ARG A 194 15.43 -8.28 -10.93
N VAL A 195 16.53 -8.85 -10.47
CA VAL A 195 16.94 -10.22 -10.79
C VAL A 195 15.89 -11.21 -10.34
N PHE A 196 15.45 -11.10 -9.08
CA PHE A 196 14.44 -11.96 -8.48
C PHE A 196 13.11 -11.97 -9.26
N LEU A 197 12.59 -10.79 -9.63
CA LEU A 197 11.33 -10.69 -10.38
C LEU A 197 11.45 -11.32 -11.77
N LYS A 198 12.59 -11.13 -12.44
CA LYS A 198 12.88 -11.74 -13.75
C LYS A 198 12.94 -13.28 -13.65
N GLU A 199 13.65 -13.81 -12.68
CA GLU A 199 13.79 -15.26 -12.46
C GLU A 199 12.46 -15.95 -12.13
N ASN A 200 11.55 -15.20 -11.49
CA ASN A 200 10.22 -15.70 -11.14
C ASN A 200 9.13 -15.34 -12.17
N ASN A 201 9.52 -14.79 -13.34
CA ASN A 201 8.61 -14.43 -14.45
C ASN A 201 7.48 -13.46 -14.00
N VAL A 202 7.76 -12.57 -13.05
CA VAL A 202 6.79 -11.56 -12.61
C VAL A 202 6.75 -10.42 -13.62
N LYS A 203 5.56 -10.11 -14.16
CA LYS A 203 5.36 -8.92 -15.01
C LYS A 203 5.50 -7.67 -14.13
N ALA A 204 6.66 -7.03 -14.16
CA ALA A 204 6.97 -5.90 -13.31
C ALA A 204 7.69 -4.77 -14.05
N GLU A 205 7.33 -3.53 -13.69
CA GLU A 205 8.07 -2.32 -14.03
C GLU A 205 8.77 -1.79 -12.78
N ILE A 206 10.05 -1.45 -12.89
CA ILE A 206 10.83 -0.78 -11.84
C ILE A 206 11.24 0.57 -12.38
N GLU A 207 10.78 1.65 -11.74
CA GLU A 207 11.08 3.04 -12.12
C GLU A 207 11.78 3.76 -10.96
N MET A 208 12.89 4.46 -11.30
CA MET A 208 13.57 5.38 -10.39
C MET A 208 13.00 6.78 -10.60
N TYR A 209 12.64 7.43 -9.51
CA TYR A 209 12.15 8.81 -9.48
C TYR A 209 13.30 9.76 -9.20
N PRO A 210 13.79 10.48 -10.24
CA PRO A 210 14.95 11.37 -10.09
C PRO A 210 14.65 12.51 -9.10
N GLN A 211 15.66 12.91 -8.33
CA GLN A 211 15.59 13.99 -7.34
C GLN A 211 14.55 13.79 -6.21
N ALA A 212 13.86 12.65 -6.20
CA ALA A 212 12.89 12.34 -5.17
C ALA A 212 13.56 11.74 -3.92
N HIS A 213 12.99 12.07 -2.77
CA HIS A 213 13.33 11.48 -1.47
C HIS A 213 12.21 10.56 -0.99
N HIS A 214 12.49 9.74 0.04
CA HIS A 214 11.50 8.89 0.68
C HIS A 214 10.25 9.68 1.10
N GLY A 215 9.07 9.28 0.65
CA GLY A 215 7.81 9.97 0.95
C GLY A 215 7.41 11.06 -0.04
N PHE A 216 8.04 11.15 -1.20
CA PHE A 216 7.83 12.21 -2.20
C PHE A 216 6.38 12.39 -2.66
N ALA A 217 5.55 11.35 -2.58
CA ALA A 217 4.17 11.40 -3.06
C ALA A 217 3.19 12.09 -2.09
N PHE A 218 3.61 12.38 -0.86
CA PHE A 218 2.75 12.94 0.18
C PHE A 218 2.90 14.46 0.29
N PRO A 219 1.86 15.26 -0.03
CA PRO A 219 1.94 16.73 0.00
C PRO A 219 2.29 17.32 1.37
N GLY A 220 1.91 16.67 2.46
CA GLY A 220 2.21 17.09 3.82
C GLY A 220 3.65 16.89 4.28
N ARG A 221 4.48 16.18 3.49
CA ARG A 221 5.87 15.90 3.86
C ARG A 221 6.86 16.92 3.31
N ALA A 222 7.95 17.14 4.04
CA ALA A 222 9.06 17.97 3.54
C ALA A 222 9.71 17.38 2.26
N ALA A 223 9.63 16.07 2.09
CA ALA A 223 10.15 15.34 0.92
C ALA A 223 9.23 15.43 -0.31
N HIS A 224 8.09 16.13 -0.24
CA HIS A 224 7.17 16.21 -1.37
C HIS A 224 7.84 16.79 -2.61
N HIS A 225 7.79 16.02 -3.70
CA HIS A 225 8.35 16.43 -4.99
C HIS A 225 7.24 16.38 -6.05
N VAL A 226 6.76 17.55 -6.47
CA VAL A 226 5.55 17.69 -7.30
C VAL A 226 5.62 16.84 -8.58
N ALA A 227 6.73 16.93 -9.34
CA ALA A 227 6.87 16.19 -10.58
C ALA A 227 6.81 14.67 -10.36
N SER A 228 7.49 14.17 -9.32
CA SER A 228 7.45 12.75 -8.95
C SER A 228 6.08 12.32 -8.43
N ALA A 229 5.39 13.18 -7.66
CA ALA A 229 4.06 12.90 -7.16
C ALA A 229 3.02 12.81 -8.30
N GLU A 230 3.08 13.69 -9.30
CA GLU A 230 2.19 13.60 -10.47
C GLU A 230 2.54 12.38 -11.33
N ARG A 231 3.82 12.07 -11.54
CA ARG A 231 4.25 10.84 -12.23
C ARG A 231 3.76 9.58 -11.53
N HIS A 232 3.81 9.55 -10.19
CA HIS A 232 3.22 8.47 -9.39
C HIS A 232 1.74 8.25 -9.71
N TRP A 233 0.93 9.34 -9.80
CA TRP A 233 -0.49 9.25 -10.15
C TRP A 233 -0.71 8.76 -11.58
N GLU A 234 0.06 9.24 -12.55
CA GLU A 234 0.02 8.75 -13.94
C GLU A 234 0.21 7.24 -13.98
N ARG A 235 1.27 6.74 -13.34
CA ARG A 235 1.59 5.30 -13.30
C ARG A 235 0.51 4.46 -12.65
N LEU A 236 -0.04 4.93 -11.53
CA LEU A 236 -1.15 4.24 -10.86
C LEU A 236 -2.37 4.11 -11.76
N PHE A 237 -2.86 5.23 -12.29
CA PHE A 237 -4.08 5.22 -13.08
C PHE A 237 -3.89 4.48 -14.40
N ASP A 238 -2.75 4.59 -15.05
CA ASP A 238 -2.45 3.86 -16.29
C ASP A 238 -2.44 2.34 -16.04
N MET A 239 -1.78 1.90 -14.98
CA MET A 239 -1.75 0.48 -14.62
C MET A 239 -3.14 -0.05 -14.28
N TRP A 240 -3.92 0.69 -13.48
CA TRP A 240 -5.26 0.25 -13.09
C TRP A 240 -6.23 0.22 -14.27
N ARG A 241 -6.21 1.20 -15.16
CA ARG A 241 -7.05 1.20 -16.38
C ARG A 241 -6.79 0.00 -17.31
N ARG A 242 -5.57 -0.54 -17.31
CA ARG A 242 -5.24 -1.72 -18.11
C ARG A 242 -5.64 -3.03 -17.47
N ASN A 243 -5.80 -3.08 -16.13
CA ASN A 243 -5.86 -4.33 -15.40
C ASN A 243 -7.12 -4.52 -14.53
N LEU A 244 -7.93 -3.48 -14.36
CA LEU A 244 -9.16 -3.49 -13.55
C LEU A 244 -10.37 -3.10 -14.40
#